data_fde1f76540104189c98de9ae39ae4ea9
#
_entry.id   fde1f76540104189c98de9ae39ae4ea9
#
_cell.length_a   1.000
_cell.length_b   1.000
_cell.length_c   1.000
_cell.angle_alpha   90.00
_cell.angle_beta   90.00
_cell.angle_gamma   90.00
#
_symmetry.space_group_name_H-M   'P 1'
#
loop_
_entity.id
_entity.type
_entity.pdbx_description
1 polymer ?
#
loop_
_entity_poly.entity_id
_entity_poly.type
_entity_poly.pdbx_seq_one_letter_code
_entity_poly.pdbx_strand_id
1 'polypeptide(L)'
;MNLLTNTLHRRWSCLLLIIAFMSGFQMFAQSVGASNQLTGRVLDEYDQPIIGAVVKVSGTSIGRSTDADGAFTMKDIPANATLEVSYVGYEKQSIPVNGKNFVLVKLKEANQLLNEVVVVGYGTQKKVNLTGAVGTISAKEINARPVSNVAMALQGADPSMNLKMSSGRSSGGYDLNIRGESSISTSNTPLIMVDGVVTELNMVNPNDIESVSILKDASAASIYGATASKGVILITTKTGSDSAGKASVNFNGRFGWSQNTTSTDYMTTGYDQVSLVDKAYYSQYATNFTNYTEEEMQMLYERRNDKTEHPDRPWIVLQDDGSYRYYANFDWYNYLFRKTRPQQEYNLSVTGGNDKVKYYVSGRYNREEGILNINPDTYDTYSTRAKLDVKIKPWLRYSTNVNFFSSSYKYSGLPAIDNTLMEVDKTLMSSWPAKTPEGKA
;
A
#
# COMPACT_ATOMS: atom_id res chain seq x y z
N MET A 1 -51.21 -16.87 -51.98
CA MET A 1 -51.04 -15.41 -51.86
C MET A 1 -51.92 -14.84 -50.75
N ASN A 2 -51.95 -15.48 -49.57
CA ASN A 2 -52.81 -15.09 -48.45
C ASN A 2 -52.12 -15.23 -47.08
N LEU A 3 -50.78 -15.16 -46.99
CA LEU A 3 -50.06 -15.28 -45.75
C LEU A 3 -49.20 -14.02 -45.38
N LEU A 4 -49.13 -13.04 -46.30
CA LEU A 4 -48.35 -11.82 -46.10
C LEU A 4 -49.15 -10.60 -45.61
N THR A 5 -50.48 -10.65 -45.71
CA THR A 5 -51.35 -9.53 -45.31
C THR A 5 -51.72 -9.55 -43.81
N ASN A 6 -51.66 -10.71 -43.16
CA ASN A 6 -52.02 -10.84 -41.74
C ASN A 6 -50.92 -10.40 -40.78
N THR A 7 -49.67 -10.33 -41.21
CA THR A 7 -48.52 -9.89 -40.33
C THR A 7 -48.36 -8.38 -40.34
N LEU A 8 -48.77 -7.68 -41.36
CA LEU A 8 -48.71 -6.21 -41.38
C LEU A 8 -49.82 -5.58 -40.51
N HIS A 9 -51.05 -6.10 -40.54
CA HIS A 9 -52.12 -5.57 -39.68
C HIS A 9 -51.88 -5.77 -38.22
N ARG A 10 -51.22 -6.85 -37.81
CA ARG A 10 -50.86 -7.12 -36.40
C ARG A 10 -49.74 -6.22 -35.87
N ARG A 11 -48.83 -5.78 -36.74
CA ARG A 11 -47.77 -4.82 -36.40
C ARG A 11 -48.29 -3.39 -36.29
N TRP A 12 -49.23 -3.00 -37.11
CA TRP A 12 -49.83 -1.67 -37.04
C TRP A 12 -50.79 -1.51 -35.87
N SER A 13 -51.51 -2.55 -35.45
CA SER A 13 -52.35 -2.54 -34.28
C SER A 13 -51.54 -2.39 -32.99
N CYS A 14 -50.35 -2.99 -32.91
CA CYS A 14 -49.43 -2.79 -31.77
C CYS A 14 -48.83 -1.37 -31.75
N LEU A 15 -48.55 -0.78 -32.91
CA LEU A 15 -48.04 0.58 -33.00
C LEU A 15 -49.09 1.63 -32.59
N LEU A 16 -50.33 1.44 -32.97
CA LEU A 16 -51.45 2.31 -32.56
C LEU A 16 -51.78 2.20 -31.08
N LEU A 17 -51.63 1.01 -30.47
CA LEU A 17 -51.78 0.83 -29.02
C LEU A 17 -50.68 1.50 -28.23
N ILE A 18 -49.44 1.49 -28.73
CA ILE A 18 -48.30 2.19 -28.09
C ILE A 18 -48.46 3.72 -28.19
N ILE A 19 -48.96 4.22 -29.33
CA ILE A 19 -49.21 5.66 -29.51
C ILE A 19 -50.41 6.12 -28.65
N ALA A 20 -51.46 5.30 -28.51
CA ALA A 20 -52.58 5.59 -27.61
C ALA A 20 -52.20 5.53 -26.12
N PHE A 21 -51.21 4.70 -25.77
CA PHE A 21 -50.68 4.64 -24.39
C PHE A 21 -49.76 5.81 -24.07
N MET A 22 -49.03 6.35 -25.04
CA MET A 22 -48.20 7.53 -24.88
C MET A 22 -48.98 8.85 -24.83
N SER A 23 -50.17 8.93 -25.48
CA SER A 23 -51.03 10.12 -25.41
C SER A 23 -51.84 10.21 -24.10
N GLY A 24 -52.05 9.11 -23.38
CA GLY A 24 -52.72 9.10 -22.07
C GLY A 24 -51.85 9.61 -20.89
N PHE A 25 -50.55 9.77 -21.09
CA PHE A 25 -49.63 10.17 -19.97
C PHE A 25 -49.37 11.67 -19.90
N GLN A 26 -49.97 12.50 -20.76
CA GLN A 26 -49.74 13.96 -20.73
C GLN A 26 -50.78 14.78 -19.95
N MET A 27 -51.66 14.17 -19.18
CA MET A 27 -52.72 14.92 -18.48
C MET A 27 -52.63 14.91 -16.96
N PHE A 28 -51.43 14.58 -16.40
CA PHE A 28 -51.24 14.68 -14.93
C PHE A 28 -49.99 15.48 -14.51
N ALA A 29 -49.71 16.56 -15.22
CA ALA A 29 -48.63 17.45 -14.78
C ALA A 29 -49.02 18.94 -14.91
N GLN A 30 -50.00 19.36 -14.17
CA GLN A 30 -50.17 20.75 -13.82
C GLN A 30 -50.88 20.88 -12.45
N SER A 31 -50.17 20.58 -11.39
CA SER A 31 -50.36 21.29 -10.14
C SER A 31 -49.33 22.40 -10.09
N VAL A 32 -49.69 23.59 -10.45
CA VAL A 32 -48.93 24.81 -10.16
C VAL A 32 -48.82 24.92 -8.66
N GLY A 33 -47.81 24.28 -8.05
CA GLY A 33 -47.42 24.52 -6.71
C GLY A 33 -46.84 25.94 -6.62
N ALA A 34 -47.32 26.75 -5.72
CA ALA A 34 -46.75 28.03 -5.39
C ALA A 34 -45.23 27.89 -5.29
N SER A 35 -44.49 28.72 -6.01
CA SER A 35 -43.02 28.76 -5.97
C SER A 35 -42.59 29.10 -4.54
N ASN A 36 -42.36 28.07 -3.73
CA ASN A 36 -41.86 28.25 -2.37
C ASN A 36 -40.38 28.59 -2.43
N GLN A 37 -40.09 29.86 -2.29
CA GLN A 37 -38.75 30.36 -2.11
C GLN A 37 -38.33 30.15 -0.66
N LEU A 38 -37.36 29.29 -0.44
CA LEU A 38 -36.73 29.07 0.85
C LEU A 38 -35.46 29.93 0.93
N THR A 39 -35.40 30.75 1.97
CA THR A 39 -34.21 31.55 2.33
C THR A 39 -33.62 31.00 3.61
N GLY A 40 -32.33 31.25 3.84
CA GLY A 40 -31.73 30.87 5.11
C GLY A 40 -30.34 31.47 5.27
N ARG A 41 -29.81 31.27 6.48
CA ARG A 41 -28.46 31.70 6.84
C ARG A 41 -27.71 30.56 7.50
N VAL A 42 -26.43 30.45 7.18
CA VAL A 42 -25.50 29.47 7.80
C VAL A 42 -24.48 30.26 8.63
N LEU A 43 -24.45 29.99 9.91
CA LEU A 43 -23.57 30.65 10.89
C LEU A 43 -22.72 29.59 11.59
N ASP A 44 -21.63 30.01 12.20
CA ASP A 44 -20.87 29.20 13.15
C ASP A 44 -21.40 29.25 14.58
N GLU A 45 -20.70 28.68 15.54
CA GLU A 45 -21.06 28.67 16.97
C GLU A 45 -20.96 30.07 17.59
N TYR A 46 -20.20 30.99 16.97
CA TYR A 46 -19.98 32.37 17.42
C TYR A 46 -20.86 33.38 16.68
N ASP A 47 -21.89 32.89 15.97
CA ASP A 47 -22.83 33.69 15.16
C ASP A 47 -22.14 34.43 13.97
N GLN A 48 -20.96 33.97 13.54
CA GLN A 48 -20.29 34.49 12.34
C GLN A 48 -20.82 33.80 11.07
N PRO A 49 -20.99 34.54 9.96
CA PRO A 49 -21.48 33.96 8.72
C PRO A 49 -20.45 33.02 8.07
N ILE A 50 -20.91 31.85 7.66
CA ILE A 50 -20.06 30.90 6.92
C ILE A 50 -20.26 31.09 5.42
N ILE A 51 -19.23 31.62 4.77
CA ILE A 51 -19.20 31.89 3.32
C ILE A 51 -18.87 30.61 2.56
N GLY A 52 -19.63 30.29 1.51
CA GLY A 52 -19.36 29.13 0.64
C GLY A 52 -19.81 27.79 1.23
N ALA A 53 -20.59 27.76 2.32
CA ALA A 53 -21.21 26.55 2.80
C ALA A 53 -22.16 25.97 1.76
N VAL A 54 -22.09 24.66 1.53
CA VAL A 54 -22.94 23.98 0.55
C VAL A 54 -24.23 23.54 1.24
N VAL A 55 -25.35 24.06 0.75
CA VAL A 55 -26.71 23.69 1.15
C VAL A 55 -27.33 22.87 0.04
N LYS A 56 -27.68 21.61 0.29
CA LYS A 56 -28.22 20.67 -0.68
C LYS A 56 -29.53 20.07 -0.17
N VAL A 57 -30.48 19.84 -1.05
CA VAL A 57 -31.69 19.08 -0.74
C VAL A 57 -31.37 17.59 -0.77
N SER A 58 -31.57 16.91 0.35
CA SER A 58 -31.26 15.48 0.48
C SER A 58 -31.97 14.64 -0.58
N GLY A 59 -31.24 13.71 -1.21
CA GLY A 59 -31.76 12.84 -2.27
C GLY A 59 -31.93 13.50 -3.63
N THR A 60 -31.49 14.77 -3.82
CA THR A 60 -31.58 15.49 -5.10
C THR A 60 -30.22 16.09 -5.52
N SER A 61 -30.14 16.60 -6.75
CA SER A 61 -29.01 17.39 -7.23
C SER A 61 -29.16 18.90 -6.97
N ILE A 62 -30.23 19.33 -6.32
CA ILE A 62 -30.50 20.76 -6.05
C ILE A 62 -29.64 21.21 -4.89
N GLY A 63 -28.74 22.15 -5.13
CA GLY A 63 -27.84 22.71 -4.13
C GLY A 63 -27.41 24.15 -4.44
N ARG A 64 -27.05 24.90 -3.39
CA ARG A 64 -26.53 26.28 -3.46
C ARG A 64 -25.42 26.47 -2.45
N SER A 65 -24.50 27.38 -2.74
CA SER A 65 -23.52 27.86 -1.78
C SER A 65 -24.00 29.14 -1.12
N THR A 66 -23.61 29.36 0.13
CA THR A 66 -23.89 30.61 0.86
C THR A 66 -23.04 31.75 0.35
N ASP A 67 -23.55 32.96 0.39
CA ASP A 67 -22.88 34.23 0.01
C ASP A 67 -21.98 34.78 1.14
N ALA A 68 -21.52 36.04 1.00
CA ALA A 68 -20.63 36.70 1.93
C ALA A 68 -21.27 36.92 3.33
N ASP A 69 -22.61 36.98 3.40
CA ASP A 69 -23.39 37.15 4.65
C ASP A 69 -23.85 35.78 5.21
N GLY A 70 -23.33 34.66 4.65
CA GLY A 70 -23.77 33.33 4.99
C GLY A 70 -25.17 32.98 4.50
N ALA A 71 -25.81 33.83 3.68
CA ALA A 71 -27.18 33.67 3.24
C ALA A 71 -27.28 32.77 2.01
N PHE A 72 -28.39 32.06 1.88
CA PHE A 72 -28.71 31.26 0.68
C PHE A 72 -30.18 31.39 0.32
N THR A 73 -30.46 31.23 -0.94
CA THR A 73 -31.84 31.26 -1.50
C THR A 73 -31.99 30.08 -2.46
N MET A 74 -33.05 29.28 -2.23
CA MET A 74 -33.39 28.14 -3.07
C MET A 74 -34.86 28.27 -3.48
N LYS A 75 -35.16 27.90 -4.73
CA LYS A 75 -36.51 27.91 -5.32
C LYS A 75 -37.00 26.50 -5.52
N ASP A 76 -38.29 26.32 -5.53
CA ASP A 76 -38.98 25.06 -5.86
C ASP A 76 -38.61 23.89 -4.92
N ILE A 77 -38.47 24.17 -3.63
CA ILE A 77 -38.15 23.17 -2.63
C ILE A 77 -39.46 22.58 -2.05
N PRO A 78 -39.59 21.23 -2.03
CA PRO A 78 -40.71 20.56 -1.41
C PRO A 78 -40.88 20.97 0.08
N ALA A 79 -42.09 21.18 0.55
CA ALA A 79 -42.38 21.65 1.91
C ALA A 79 -41.84 20.71 3.01
N ASN A 80 -41.72 19.43 2.73
CA ASN A 80 -41.18 18.37 3.60
C ASN A 80 -39.72 17.95 3.26
N ALA A 81 -39.00 18.78 2.50
CA ALA A 81 -37.62 18.51 2.18
C ALA A 81 -36.70 18.57 3.41
N THR A 82 -35.62 17.83 3.38
CA THR A 82 -34.51 17.91 4.32
C THR A 82 -33.31 18.55 3.63
N LEU A 83 -32.77 19.59 4.23
CA LEU A 83 -31.54 20.24 3.79
C LEU A 83 -30.35 19.56 4.43
N GLU A 84 -29.34 19.24 3.63
CA GLU A 84 -28.02 18.86 4.08
C GLU A 84 -27.07 20.05 3.91
N VAL A 85 -26.55 20.54 5.03
CA VAL A 85 -25.62 21.67 5.05
C VAL A 85 -24.24 21.17 5.43
N SER A 86 -23.23 21.51 4.64
CA SER A 86 -21.85 21.09 4.85
C SER A 86 -20.86 22.19 4.50
N TYR A 87 -19.80 22.28 5.28
CA TYR A 87 -18.66 23.17 5.02
C TYR A 87 -17.36 22.50 5.50
N VAL A 88 -16.24 22.82 4.86
CA VAL A 88 -14.94 22.27 5.26
C VAL A 88 -14.58 22.72 6.66
N GLY A 89 -14.29 21.77 7.55
CA GLY A 89 -13.98 22.05 8.96
C GLY A 89 -15.20 22.07 9.88
N TYR A 90 -16.43 21.81 9.39
CA TYR A 90 -17.65 21.78 10.17
C TYR A 90 -18.40 20.46 10.06
N GLU A 91 -19.15 20.11 11.11
CA GLU A 91 -20.01 18.92 11.11
C GLU A 91 -21.18 19.10 10.14
N LYS A 92 -21.39 18.10 9.27
CA LYS A 92 -22.54 18.08 8.37
C LYS A 92 -23.83 18.01 9.17
N GLN A 93 -24.78 18.91 8.89
CA GLN A 93 -26.10 18.91 9.51
C GLN A 93 -27.21 18.62 8.51
N SER A 94 -28.23 17.91 8.98
CA SER A 94 -29.46 17.62 8.22
C SER A 94 -30.65 18.28 8.95
N ILE A 95 -31.33 19.20 8.24
CA ILE A 95 -32.39 20.04 8.82
C ILE A 95 -33.66 19.89 8.00
N PRO A 96 -34.77 19.46 8.60
CA PRO A 96 -36.06 19.41 7.91
C PRO A 96 -36.63 20.81 7.70
N VAL A 97 -37.10 21.12 6.52
CA VAL A 97 -37.68 22.43 6.14
C VAL A 97 -39.04 22.65 6.83
N ASN A 98 -39.88 21.60 6.90
CA ASN A 98 -41.18 21.60 7.55
C ASN A 98 -42.10 22.79 7.15
N GLY A 99 -42.07 23.16 5.87
CA GLY A 99 -42.90 24.26 5.33
C GLY A 99 -42.44 25.67 5.74
N LYS A 100 -41.26 25.83 6.34
CA LYS A 100 -40.69 27.14 6.70
C LYS A 100 -40.15 27.85 5.47
N ASN A 101 -40.34 29.17 5.38
CA ASN A 101 -39.79 30.01 4.33
C ASN A 101 -38.37 30.54 4.69
N PHE A 102 -37.94 30.38 5.95
CA PHE A 102 -36.65 30.78 6.45
C PHE A 102 -36.07 29.71 7.38
N VAL A 103 -34.76 29.38 7.17
CA VAL A 103 -34.03 28.40 7.99
C VAL A 103 -32.71 29.01 8.44
N LEU A 104 -32.49 29.05 9.75
CA LEU A 104 -31.21 29.39 10.36
C LEU A 104 -30.46 28.11 10.70
N VAL A 105 -29.22 27.98 10.19
CA VAL A 105 -28.37 26.84 10.42
C VAL A 105 -27.15 27.28 11.20
N LYS A 106 -26.89 26.65 12.34
CA LYS A 106 -25.63 26.82 13.08
C LYS A 106 -24.80 25.58 12.93
N LEU A 107 -23.70 25.67 12.18
CA LEU A 107 -22.76 24.57 12.06
C LEU A 107 -21.79 24.58 13.23
N LYS A 108 -21.51 23.40 13.74
CA LYS A 108 -20.48 23.18 14.75
C LYS A 108 -19.16 22.85 14.06
N GLU A 109 -18.07 23.41 14.56
CA GLU A 109 -16.77 23.01 14.06
C GLU A 109 -16.58 21.50 14.19
N ALA A 110 -16.16 20.84 13.10
CA ALA A 110 -15.83 19.43 13.12
C ALA A 110 -14.52 19.25 13.87
N ASN A 111 -14.62 19.04 15.17
CA ASN A 111 -13.48 18.76 16.05
C ASN A 111 -12.85 17.38 15.77
N GLN A 112 -12.69 17.01 14.48
CA GLN A 112 -12.04 15.75 14.12
C GLN A 112 -10.57 15.70 14.58
N LEU A 113 -9.89 16.84 14.70
CA LEU A 113 -8.52 16.92 15.23
C LEU A 113 -8.45 16.80 16.77
N LEU A 114 -9.53 17.12 17.49
CA LEU A 114 -9.55 17.10 18.96
C LEU A 114 -9.92 15.74 19.56
N ASN A 115 -10.46 14.82 18.78
CA ASN A 115 -10.84 13.48 19.22
C ASN A 115 -9.92 12.37 18.72
N GLU A 116 -8.80 12.70 18.04
CA GLU A 116 -7.81 11.71 17.70
C GLU A 116 -7.19 11.16 18.99
N VAL A 117 -7.52 9.90 19.27
CA VAL A 117 -7.03 9.19 20.44
C VAL A 117 -5.79 8.41 20.02
N VAL A 118 -4.71 8.66 20.68
CA VAL A 118 -3.43 7.99 20.45
C VAL A 118 -3.17 7.01 21.57
N VAL A 119 -2.73 5.81 21.24
CA VAL A 119 -2.24 4.86 22.24
C VAL A 119 -0.88 5.32 22.72
N VAL A 120 -0.77 5.56 24.01
CA VAL A 120 0.48 5.97 24.67
C VAL A 120 0.64 5.11 25.91
N GLY A 121 1.70 4.35 25.94
CA GLY A 121 1.94 3.44 27.05
C GLY A 121 0.92 2.32 27.15
N TYR A 122 0.39 2.13 28.33
CA TYR A 122 -0.66 1.13 28.62
C TYR A 122 -2.07 1.71 28.54
N GLY A 123 -2.24 2.92 27.96
CA GLY A 123 -3.52 3.59 27.88
C GLY A 123 -3.69 4.40 26.60
N THR A 124 -4.89 4.97 26.45
CA THR A 124 -5.23 5.86 25.33
C THR A 124 -5.35 7.29 25.85
N GLN A 125 -4.73 8.25 25.17
CA GLN A 125 -4.84 9.67 25.46
C GLN A 125 -5.25 10.44 24.21
N LYS A 126 -5.93 11.57 24.39
CA LYS A 126 -6.20 12.47 23.26
C LYS A 126 -4.87 13.07 22.79
N LYS A 127 -4.66 13.12 21.49
CA LYS A 127 -3.43 13.65 20.87
C LYS A 127 -3.10 15.06 21.36
N VAL A 128 -4.10 15.88 21.59
CA VAL A 128 -3.98 17.26 22.11
C VAL A 128 -3.38 17.32 23.53
N ASN A 129 -3.49 16.25 24.31
CA ASN A 129 -2.98 16.17 25.68
C ASN A 129 -1.55 15.59 25.74
N LEU A 130 -0.95 15.23 24.61
CA LEU A 130 0.40 14.68 24.55
C LEU A 130 1.44 15.82 24.51
N THR A 131 2.28 15.86 25.50
CA THR A 131 3.41 16.83 25.57
C THR A 131 4.62 16.39 24.73
N GLY A 132 4.67 15.13 24.31
CA GLY A 132 5.73 14.56 23.49
C GLY A 132 5.44 14.58 21.98
N ALA A 133 6.51 14.55 21.15
CA ALA A 133 6.37 14.44 19.70
C ALA A 133 5.91 13.03 19.30
N VAL A 134 4.63 12.89 18.97
CA VAL A 134 4.02 11.63 18.52
C VAL A 134 3.56 11.76 17.09
N GLY A 135 4.05 10.88 16.21
CA GLY A 135 3.52 10.68 14.86
C GLY A 135 2.40 9.65 14.89
N THR A 136 1.34 9.85 14.14
CA THR A 136 0.24 8.87 13.96
C THR A 136 0.03 8.57 12.50
N ILE A 137 -0.16 7.30 12.16
CA ILE A 137 -0.44 6.80 10.82
C ILE A 137 -1.72 5.97 10.92
N SER A 138 -2.71 6.30 10.11
CA SER A 138 -4.01 5.64 10.12
C SER A 138 -4.04 4.35 9.30
N ALA A 139 -5.01 3.46 9.58
CA ALA A 139 -5.28 2.28 8.76
C ALA A 139 -5.49 2.63 7.28
N LYS A 140 -6.12 3.77 6.99
CA LYS A 140 -6.38 4.23 5.62
C LYS A 140 -5.08 4.50 4.86
N GLU A 141 -4.11 5.15 5.51
CA GLU A 141 -2.80 5.44 4.89
C GLU A 141 -1.99 4.18 4.65
N ILE A 142 -2.02 3.22 5.59
CA ILE A 142 -1.34 1.93 5.48
C ILE A 142 -1.94 1.11 4.32
N ASN A 143 -3.27 0.99 4.28
CA ASN A 143 -3.98 0.19 3.29
C ASN A 143 -4.03 0.84 1.89
N ALA A 144 -3.74 2.14 1.77
CA ALA A 144 -3.64 2.83 0.49
C ALA A 144 -2.44 2.35 -0.34
N ARG A 145 -1.45 1.71 0.30
CA ARG A 145 -0.25 1.19 -0.37
C ARG A 145 -0.40 -0.32 -0.59
N PRO A 146 -0.22 -0.81 -1.82
CA PRO A 146 -0.32 -2.24 -2.12
C PRO A 146 0.98 -2.97 -1.74
N VAL A 147 1.31 -3.00 -0.45
CA VAL A 147 2.52 -3.63 0.08
C VAL A 147 2.17 -4.84 0.94
N SER A 148 3.05 -5.83 0.92
CA SER A 148 2.87 -7.08 1.66
C SER A 148 3.43 -7.02 3.09
N ASN A 149 4.30 -6.05 3.38
CA ASN A 149 4.99 -5.90 4.64
C ASN A 149 4.69 -4.54 5.29
N VAL A 150 4.47 -4.52 6.60
CA VAL A 150 4.20 -3.30 7.38
C VAL A 150 5.36 -2.29 7.28
N ALA A 151 6.61 -2.76 7.27
CA ALA A 151 7.77 -1.88 7.12
C ALA A 151 7.67 -1.03 5.85
N MET A 152 7.36 -1.67 4.71
CA MET A 152 7.16 -0.96 3.43
C MET A 152 5.95 -0.01 3.47
N ALA A 153 4.89 -0.37 4.20
CA ALA A 153 3.73 0.52 4.38
C ALA A 153 4.08 1.78 5.16
N LEU A 154 4.99 1.66 6.12
CA LEU A 154 5.45 2.76 6.97
C LEU A 154 6.51 3.64 6.30
N GLN A 155 7.19 3.17 5.26
CA GLN A 155 8.24 3.92 4.57
C GLN A 155 7.72 5.25 4.03
N GLY A 156 8.33 6.36 4.47
CA GLY A 156 7.93 7.71 4.07
C GLY A 156 6.56 8.18 4.59
N ALA A 157 5.92 7.41 5.49
CA ALA A 157 4.68 7.83 6.15
C ALA A 157 4.93 8.86 7.27
N ASP A 158 6.11 8.83 7.87
CA ASP A 158 6.54 9.80 8.85
C ASP A 158 7.96 10.31 8.52
N PRO A 159 8.18 11.65 8.47
CA PRO A 159 9.49 12.21 8.08
C PRO A 159 10.64 11.90 9.06
N SER A 160 10.33 11.55 10.31
CA SER A 160 11.34 11.22 11.30
C SER A 160 11.82 9.77 11.23
N MET A 161 11.13 8.94 10.46
CA MET A 161 11.39 7.51 10.33
C MET A 161 12.15 7.24 9.04
N ASN A 162 13.34 6.67 9.17
CA ASN A 162 14.12 6.18 8.05
C ASN A 162 14.02 4.66 8.01
N LEU A 163 13.53 4.15 6.89
CA LEU A 163 13.39 2.72 6.63
C LEU A 163 14.09 2.37 5.34
N LYS A 164 15.05 1.48 5.43
CA LYS A 164 15.86 0.98 4.32
C LYS A 164 15.70 -0.54 4.25
N MET A 165 15.41 -1.05 3.06
CA MET A 165 15.47 -2.50 2.83
C MET A 165 16.92 -2.95 2.84
N SER A 166 17.23 -3.96 3.64
CA SER A 166 18.61 -4.46 3.82
C SER A 166 19.05 -5.40 2.71
N SER A 167 18.09 -6.02 2.00
CA SER A 167 18.40 -6.95 0.92
C SER A 167 17.29 -7.05 -0.13
N GLY A 168 17.60 -7.66 -1.29
CA GLY A 168 16.65 -7.97 -2.35
C GLY A 168 15.89 -9.29 -2.16
N ARG A 169 16.05 -9.98 -1.04
CA ARG A 169 15.37 -11.26 -0.76
C ARG A 169 13.87 -11.07 -0.60
N SER A 170 13.10 -12.09 -0.95
CA SER A 170 11.66 -12.13 -0.64
C SER A 170 11.38 -12.14 0.87
N SER A 171 12.27 -12.75 1.66
CA SER A 171 12.26 -12.71 3.13
C SER A 171 13.07 -11.57 3.72
N GLY A 172 13.47 -10.58 2.90
CA GLY A 172 14.44 -9.55 3.25
C GLY A 172 14.10 -8.76 4.49
N GLY A 173 15.12 -8.48 5.29
CA GLY A 173 15.05 -7.62 6.46
C GLY A 173 14.97 -6.13 6.06
N TYR A 174 14.80 -5.32 7.07
CA TYR A 174 14.82 -3.87 6.94
C TYR A 174 15.62 -3.27 8.09
N ASP A 175 16.30 -2.18 7.80
CA ASP A 175 16.89 -1.32 8.81
C ASP A 175 15.93 -0.17 9.07
N LEU A 176 15.52 -0.03 10.32
CA LEU A 176 14.55 0.96 10.75
C LEU A 176 15.16 1.80 11.86
N ASN A 177 15.18 3.11 11.68
CA ASN A 177 15.58 4.03 12.73
C ASN A 177 14.64 5.23 12.80
N ILE A 178 14.58 5.86 13.97
CA ILE A 178 13.83 7.09 14.23
C ILE A 178 14.85 8.18 14.57
N ARG A 179 14.76 9.32 13.86
CA ARG A 179 15.67 10.48 14.01
C ARG A 179 17.16 10.20 13.69
N GLY A 180 17.41 9.20 12.84
CA GLY A 180 18.77 8.88 12.37
C GLY A 180 19.53 7.92 13.28
N GLU A 181 20.78 7.68 12.92
CA GLU A 181 21.66 6.75 13.65
C GLU A 181 22.29 7.44 14.85
N SER A 182 22.05 6.93 16.04
CA SER A 182 22.54 7.47 17.30
C SER A 182 23.74 6.71 17.87
N SER A 183 24.10 5.56 17.27
CA SER A 183 25.22 4.72 17.70
C SER A 183 25.85 3.98 16.54
N ILE A 184 27.17 3.86 16.54
CA ILE A 184 27.95 3.12 15.54
C ILE A 184 28.04 1.63 15.92
N SER A 185 27.95 1.30 17.20
CA SER A 185 28.25 -0.03 17.73
C SER A 185 27.05 -0.84 18.20
N THR A 186 25.85 -0.24 18.26
CA THR A 186 24.63 -0.92 18.73
C THR A 186 23.51 -0.77 17.72
N SER A 187 22.58 -1.74 17.66
CA SER A 187 21.40 -1.66 16.84
C SER A 187 20.62 -0.37 17.10
N ASN A 188 20.26 0.34 16.04
CA ASN A 188 19.45 1.56 16.08
C ASN A 188 17.96 1.28 15.93
N THR A 189 17.54 0.02 15.99
CA THR A 189 16.14 -0.39 15.81
C THR A 189 15.28 0.10 16.99
N PRO A 190 14.19 0.81 16.73
CA PRO A 190 13.23 1.20 17.76
C PRO A 190 12.52 0.00 18.37
N LEU A 191 11.96 0.17 19.55
CA LEU A 191 11.10 -0.83 20.18
C LEU A 191 9.77 -0.90 19.42
N ILE A 192 9.38 -2.09 18.96
CA ILE A 192 8.13 -2.32 18.23
C ILE A 192 7.19 -3.11 19.14
N MET A 193 5.97 -2.58 19.31
CA MET A 193 4.95 -3.21 20.12
C MET A 193 3.62 -3.30 19.36
N VAL A 194 2.99 -4.46 19.44
CA VAL A 194 1.66 -4.70 18.87
C VAL A 194 0.69 -5.02 20.01
N ASP A 195 -0.29 -4.16 20.19
CA ASP A 195 -1.27 -4.26 21.30
C ASP A 195 -0.62 -4.47 22.68
N GLY A 196 0.53 -3.82 22.91
CA GLY A 196 1.29 -3.88 24.17
C GLY A 196 2.31 -5.03 24.26
N VAL A 197 2.46 -5.87 23.23
CA VAL A 197 3.42 -6.98 23.20
C VAL A 197 4.58 -6.65 22.25
N VAL A 198 5.82 -6.85 22.68
CA VAL A 198 7.01 -6.68 21.83
C VAL A 198 6.98 -7.71 20.70
N THR A 199 7.10 -7.23 19.47
CA THR A 199 6.91 -8.06 18.26
C THR A 199 7.75 -7.50 17.12
N GLU A 200 8.11 -8.33 16.15
CA GLU A 200 8.77 -7.89 14.91
C GLU A 200 7.73 -7.45 13.86
N LEU A 201 8.04 -6.41 13.07
CA LEU A 201 7.12 -5.88 12.04
C LEU A 201 6.74 -6.90 10.96
N ASN A 202 7.64 -7.81 10.63
CA ASN A 202 7.40 -8.86 9.63
C ASN A 202 6.32 -9.88 10.06
N MET A 203 6.06 -9.99 11.37
CA MET A 203 5.03 -10.87 11.93
C MET A 203 3.63 -10.23 11.95
N VAL A 204 3.53 -8.97 11.55
CA VAL A 204 2.28 -8.22 11.59
C VAL A 204 1.60 -8.22 10.23
N ASN A 205 0.32 -8.57 10.21
CA ASN A 205 -0.51 -8.43 9.02
C ASN A 205 -0.90 -6.95 8.82
N PRO A 206 -0.50 -6.29 7.73
CA PRO A 206 -0.86 -4.89 7.48
C PRO A 206 -2.37 -4.64 7.49
N ASN A 207 -3.16 -5.61 7.04
CA ASN A 207 -4.62 -5.51 6.97
C ASN A 207 -5.30 -5.51 8.36
N ASP A 208 -4.60 -6.00 9.40
CA ASP A 208 -5.12 -6.01 10.78
C ASP A 208 -4.87 -4.69 11.52
N ILE A 209 -4.06 -3.78 10.97
CA ILE A 209 -3.67 -2.56 11.65
C ILE A 209 -4.84 -1.56 11.64
N GLU A 210 -5.12 -0.97 12.81
CA GLU A 210 -6.03 0.16 12.99
C GLU A 210 -5.27 1.48 12.94
N SER A 211 -4.15 1.55 13.68
CA SER A 211 -3.29 2.73 13.72
C SER A 211 -1.88 2.38 14.15
N VAL A 212 -0.93 3.23 13.78
CA VAL A 212 0.46 3.18 14.25
C VAL A 212 0.79 4.51 14.90
N SER A 213 1.33 4.46 16.11
CA SER A 213 1.81 5.62 16.86
C SER A 213 3.33 5.52 17.00
N ILE A 214 4.04 6.58 16.64
CA ILE A 214 5.51 6.65 16.70
C ILE A 214 5.88 7.62 17.79
N LEU A 215 6.42 7.10 18.91
CA LEU A 215 6.94 7.88 20.02
C LEU A 215 8.38 8.25 19.73
N LYS A 216 8.60 9.53 19.44
CA LYS A 216 9.90 10.05 18.97
C LYS A 216 10.76 10.58 20.09
N ASP A 217 10.17 10.95 21.23
CA ASP A 217 10.82 11.60 22.35
C ASP A 217 11.05 10.64 23.51
N ALA A 218 12.15 10.87 24.23
CA ALA A 218 12.43 10.13 25.44
C ALA A 218 11.35 10.32 26.53
N SER A 219 10.68 11.48 26.58
CA SER A 219 9.57 11.72 27.50
C SER A 219 8.35 10.82 27.22
N ALA A 220 7.96 10.71 25.95
CA ALA A 220 6.87 9.83 25.54
C ALA A 220 7.21 8.34 25.64
N ALA A 221 8.51 8.01 25.45
CA ALA A 221 9.02 6.64 25.48
C ALA A 221 9.45 6.17 26.86
N SER A 222 9.54 7.06 27.86
CA SER A 222 10.12 6.80 29.19
C SER A 222 9.49 5.62 29.95
N ILE A 223 8.19 5.40 29.77
CA ILE A 223 7.46 4.30 30.41
C ILE A 223 7.91 2.90 29.95
N TYR A 224 8.61 2.82 28.79
CA TYR A 224 9.13 1.57 28.22
C TYR A 224 10.61 1.32 28.61
N GLY A 225 11.21 2.22 29.41
CA GLY A 225 12.56 2.09 29.93
C GLY A 225 13.66 2.25 28.89
N ALA A 226 14.85 1.70 29.19
CA ALA A 226 16.05 1.87 28.39
C ALA A 226 15.94 1.29 26.95
N THR A 227 15.13 0.26 26.76
CA THR A 227 14.91 -0.37 25.45
C THR A 227 14.22 0.58 24.45
N ALA A 228 13.54 1.61 24.95
CA ALA A 228 12.84 2.61 24.17
C ALA A 228 13.69 3.84 23.82
N SER A 229 14.98 3.85 24.17
CA SER A 229 15.88 4.98 23.93
C SER A 229 16.01 5.38 22.45
N LYS A 230 15.74 4.45 21.54
CA LYS A 230 15.75 4.63 20.08
C LYS A 230 14.37 5.00 19.50
N GLY A 231 13.38 5.27 20.36
CA GLY A 231 11.98 5.48 20.00
C GLY A 231 11.15 4.21 20.11
N VAL A 232 9.84 4.38 20.03
CA VAL A 232 8.88 3.26 20.10
C VAL A 232 7.86 3.37 18.96
N ILE A 233 7.57 2.25 18.35
CA ILE A 233 6.48 2.10 17.38
C ILE A 233 5.39 1.26 18.02
N LEU A 234 4.24 1.88 18.29
CA LEU A 234 3.07 1.24 18.84
C LEU A 234 2.08 0.95 17.73
N ILE A 235 1.79 -0.31 17.51
CA ILE A 235 0.81 -0.77 16.54
C ILE A 235 -0.43 -1.21 17.30
N THR A 236 -1.55 -0.56 16.99
CA THR A 236 -2.88 -0.96 17.46
C THR A 236 -3.56 -1.73 16.36
N THR A 237 -4.05 -2.93 16.66
CA THR A 237 -4.77 -3.74 15.68
C THR A 237 -6.28 -3.60 15.83
N LYS A 238 -6.99 -3.82 14.72
CA LYS A 238 -8.45 -3.75 14.62
C LYS A 238 -9.15 -4.56 15.70
N THR A 239 -10.26 -4.05 16.18
CA THR A 239 -11.13 -4.70 17.15
C THR A 239 -12.52 -4.91 16.57
N GLY A 240 -13.34 -5.69 17.24
CA GLY A 240 -14.75 -5.83 16.89
C GLY A 240 -15.51 -4.51 16.99
N SER A 241 -16.42 -4.28 16.07
CA SER A 241 -17.31 -3.12 16.07
C SER A 241 -18.66 -3.44 16.68
N ASP A 242 -19.33 -2.43 17.23
CA ASP A 242 -20.75 -2.53 17.59
C ASP A 242 -21.58 -2.42 16.31
N SER A 243 -22.08 -3.55 15.87
CA SER A 243 -22.86 -3.69 14.62
C SER A 243 -24.26 -4.23 14.86
N ALA A 244 -24.79 -4.05 16.08
CA ALA A 244 -26.08 -4.58 16.51
C ALA A 244 -26.19 -6.11 16.29
N GLY A 245 -25.09 -6.83 16.52
CA GLY A 245 -25.00 -8.29 16.35
C GLY A 245 -24.76 -8.76 14.91
N LYS A 246 -24.69 -7.87 13.93
CA LYS A 246 -24.38 -8.26 12.54
C LYS A 246 -22.88 -8.47 12.35
N ALA A 247 -22.52 -9.55 11.64
CA ALA A 247 -21.15 -9.79 11.22
C ALA A 247 -20.88 -9.10 9.88
N SER A 248 -19.73 -8.46 9.77
CA SER A 248 -19.18 -7.95 8.52
C SER A 248 -18.01 -8.82 8.08
N VAL A 249 -18.08 -9.34 6.87
CA VAL A 249 -17.02 -10.14 6.27
C VAL A 249 -16.33 -9.31 5.21
N ASN A 250 -15.01 -9.23 5.29
CA ASN A 250 -14.19 -8.53 4.32
C ASN A 250 -13.16 -9.49 3.75
N PHE A 251 -13.16 -9.65 2.43
CA PHE A 251 -12.16 -10.40 1.69
C PHE A 251 -11.37 -9.45 0.78
N ASN A 252 -10.05 -9.55 0.85
CA ASN A 252 -9.13 -8.80 0.00
C ASN A 252 -8.16 -9.77 -0.67
N GLY A 253 -8.21 -9.86 -2.00
CA GLY A 253 -7.25 -10.61 -2.81
C GLY A 253 -6.39 -9.63 -3.61
N ARG A 254 -5.07 -9.82 -3.58
CA ARG A 254 -4.11 -8.96 -4.25
C ARG A 254 -3.12 -9.80 -5.05
N PHE A 255 -2.94 -9.41 -6.31
CA PHE A 255 -1.91 -9.93 -7.19
C PHE A 255 -1.07 -8.77 -7.69
N GLY A 256 0.22 -8.94 -7.74
CA GLY A 256 1.12 -7.89 -8.17
C GLY A 256 2.43 -8.45 -8.69
N TRP A 257 3.17 -7.56 -9.34
CA TRP A 257 4.54 -7.83 -9.79
C TRP A 257 5.43 -6.70 -9.30
N SER A 258 6.45 -7.05 -8.52
CA SER A 258 7.51 -6.13 -8.15
C SER A 258 8.54 -6.09 -9.26
N GLN A 259 9.01 -4.89 -9.60
CA GLN A 259 10.06 -4.67 -10.60
C GLN A 259 11.26 -4.02 -9.93
N ASN A 260 12.46 -4.38 -10.40
CA ASN A 260 13.68 -3.74 -9.95
C ASN A 260 13.67 -2.25 -10.36
N THR A 261 14.03 -1.38 -9.43
CA THR A 261 14.15 0.07 -9.67
C THR A 261 15.58 0.49 -10.02
N THR A 262 16.53 -0.42 -9.92
CA THR A 262 17.93 -0.21 -10.30
C THR A 262 18.08 -0.26 -11.82
N SER A 263 19.05 0.50 -12.35
CA SER A 263 19.46 0.38 -13.76
C SER A 263 19.90 -1.06 -14.07
N THR A 264 19.60 -1.51 -15.28
CA THR A 264 20.11 -2.77 -15.84
C THR A 264 21.23 -2.52 -16.85
N ASP A 265 21.74 -1.28 -16.89
CA ASP A 265 22.85 -0.88 -17.76
C ASP A 265 24.18 -1.37 -17.18
N TYR A 266 24.31 -2.69 -17.10
CA TYR A 266 25.57 -3.31 -16.71
C TYR A 266 26.47 -3.45 -17.92
N MET A 267 27.78 -3.45 -17.65
CA MET A 267 28.77 -3.75 -18.65
C MET A 267 28.62 -5.22 -19.09
N THR A 268 28.16 -5.41 -20.32
CA THR A 268 27.93 -6.75 -20.91
C THR A 268 28.92 -7.06 -22.01
N THR A 269 29.92 -6.20 -22.18
CA THR A 269 30.97 -6.31 -23.20
C THR A 269 32.20 -6.92 -22.56
N GLY A 270 32.62 -8.09 -23.04
CA GLY A 270 33.80 -8.79 -22.51
C GLY A 270 35.07 -7.95 -22.62
N TYR A 271 35.28 -7.26 -23.74
CA TYR A 271 36.41 -6.36 -23.91
C TYR A 271 36.48 -5.25 -22.88
N ASP A 272 35.36 -4.53 -22.71
CA ASP A 272 35.36 -3.35 -21.82
C ASP A 272 35.54 -3.76 -20.34
N GLN A 273 34.93 -4.89 -19.94
CA GLN A 273 35.07 -5.37 -18.58
C GLN A 273 36.50 -5.90 -18.32
N VAL A 274 37.06 -6.70 -19.19
CA VAL A 274 38.46 -7.20 -19.07
C VAL A 274 39.41 -6.02 -19.02
N SER A 275 39.28 -5.05 -19.94
CA SER A 275 40.14 -3.86 -20.00
C SER A 275 40.03 -3.03 -18.69
N LEU A 276 38.80 -2.87 -18.13
CA LEU A 276 38.61 -2.13 -16.90
C LEU A 276 39.24 -2.84 -15.70
N VAL A 277 39.03 -4.17 -15.59
CA VAL A 277 39.56 -4.97 -14.48
C VAL A 277 41.09 -4.99 -14.52
N ASP A 278 41.69 -5.23 -15.70
CA ASP A 278 43.14 -5.22 -15.85
C ASP A 278 43.75 -3.87 -15.54
N LYS A 279 43.12 -2.78 -16.00
CA LYS A 279 43.56 -1.41 -15.72
C LYS A 279 43.49 -1.08 -14.22
N ALA A 280 42.39 -1.47 -13.56
CA ALA A 280 42.23 -1.29 -12.12
C ALA A 280 43.27 -2.11 -11.32
N TYR A 281 43.47 -3.38 -11.69
CA TYR A 281 44.42 -4.26 -11.03
C TYR A 281 45.85 -3.81 -11.23
N TYR A 282 46.21 -3.43 -12.47
CA TYR A 282 47.52 -2.93 -12.82
C TYR A 282 47.91 -1.66 -12.03
N SER A 283 46.93 -0.76 -11.78
CA SER A 283 47.18 0.45 -10.99
C SER A 283 47.62 0.16 -9.55
N GLN A 284 47.27 -1.01 -9.02
CA GLN A 284 47.60 -1.41 -7.66
C GLN A 284 48.79 -2.36 -7.56
N TYR A 285 48.90 -3.29 -8.53
CA TYR A 285 49.84 -4.41 -8.45
C TYR A 285 50.88 -4.40 -9.56
N ALA A 286 50.86 -3.45 -10.49
CA ALA A 286 51.75 -3.35 -11.66
C ALA A 286 51.75 -4.61 -12.55
N THR A 287 50.66 -5.39 -12.54
CA THR A 287 50.44 -6.56 -13.38
C THR A 287 48.95 -6.65 -13.74
N ASN A 288 48.60 -7.27 -14.84
CA ASN A 288 47.22 -7.50 -15.23
C ASN A 288 46.58 -8.58 -14.35
N PHE A 289 45.30 -8.48 -14.14
CA PHE A 289 44.48 -9.51 -13.45
C PHE A 289 44.24 -10.69 -14.40
N THR A 290 43.96 -10.41 -15.67
CA THR A 290 43.76 -11.42 -16.70
C THR A 290 45.08 -11.68 -17.45
N ASN A 291 45.17 -12.81 -18.12
CA ASN A 291 46.33 -13.19 -18.90
C ASN A 291 46.04 -13.14 -20.41
N TYR A 292 45.15 -12.24 -20.86
CA TYR A 292 44.90 -12.05 -22.29
C TYR A 292 46.10 -11.41 -22.97
N THR A 293 46.49 -11.98 -24.12
CA THR A 293 47.53 -11.37 -24.98
C THR A 293 46.96 -10.17 -25.74
N GLU A 294 47.82 -9.38 -26.39
CA GLU A 294 47.39 -8.28 -27.24
C GLU A 294 46.48 -8.72 -28.38
N GLU A 295 46.78 -9.86 -28.99
CA GLU A 295 45.97 -10.46 -30.05
C GLU A 295 44.59 -10.90 -29.52
N GLU A 296 44.55 -11.50 -28.34
CA GLU A 296 43.32 -11.91 -27.71
C GLU A 296 42.46 -10.70 -27.29
N MET A 297 43.06 -9.63 -26.80
CA MET A 297 42.40 -8.37 -26.53
C MET A 297 41.85 -7.72 -27.80
N GLN A 298 42.56 -7.81 -28.91
CA GLN A 298 42.08 -7.35 -30.21
C GLN A 298 40.86 -8.17 -30.65
N MET A 299 40.87 -9.50 -30.48
CA MET A 299 39.71 -10.36 -30.77
C MET A 299 38.50 -10.00 -29.92
N LEU A 300 38.68 -9.72 -28.63
CA LEU A 300 37.60 -9.22 -27.75
C LEU A 300 37.06 -7.89 -28.25
N TYR A 301 37.95 -6.98 -28.66
CA TYR A 301 37.56 -5.67 -29.19
C TYR A 301 36.73 -5.76 -30.47
N GLU A 302 37.13 -6.60 -31.39
CA GLU A 302 36.42 -6.82 -32.68
C GLU A 302 35.02 -7.42 -32.43
N ARG A 303 34.85 -8.23 -31.37
CA ARG A 303 33.61 -8.89 -30.98
C ARG A 303 32.72 -8.05 -30.04
N ARG A 304 33.17 -6.89 -29.58
CA ARG A 304 32.49 -6.13 -28.50
C ARG A 304 31.00 -5.82 -28.75
N ASN A 305 30.57 -5.75 -30.01
CA ASN A 305 29.19 -5.51 -30.40
C ASN A 305 28.42 -6.80 -30.75
N ASP A 306 29.08 -7.97 -30.72
CA ASP A 306 28.50 -9.25 -31.06
C ASP A 306 28.07 -9.99 -29.79
N LYS A 307 26.77 -10.10 -29.59
CA LYS A 307 26.16 -10.80 -28.44
C LYS A 307 25.72 -12.22 -28.78
N THR A 308 26.09 -12.72 -29.96
CA THR A 308 25.69 -14.04 -30.43
C THR A 308 26.91 -14.95 -30.57
N GLU A 309 26.73 -16.19 -30.15
CA GLU A 309 27.76 -17.22 -30.41
C GLU A 309 27.67 -17.71 -31.86
N HIS A 310 28.81 -17.84 -32.54
CA HIS A 310 28.84 -18.33 -33.89
C HIS A 310 29.95 -19.38 -34.02
N PRO A 311 29.77 -20.48 -34.80
CA PRO A 311 30.77 -21.52 -34.98
C PRO A 311 32.16 -21.02 -35.44
N ASP A 312 32.18 -19.99 -36.29
CA ASP A 312 33.46 -19.41 -36.79
C ASP A 312 34.11 -18.46 -35.78
N ARG A 313 33.35 -18.10 -34.72
CA ARG A 313 33.77 -17.19 -33.65
C ARG A 313 33.21 -17.66 -32.32
N PRO A 314 33.62 -18.85 -31.85
CA PRO A 314 33.08 -19.41 -30.63
C PRO A 314 33.42 -18.53 -29.42
N TRP A 315 32.52 -18.50 -28.43
CA TRP A 315 32.75 -17.78 -27.18
C TRP A 315 33.82 -18.45 -26.31
N ILE A 316 34.02 -19.75 -26.50
CA ILE A 316 35.00 -20.54 -25.76
C ILE A 316 35.94 -21.23 -26.76
N VAL A 317 37.22 -21.05 -26.54
CA VAL A 317 38.28 -21.68 -27.34
C VAL A 317 39.14 -22.53 -26.43
N LEU A 318 39.28 -23.80 -26.75
CA LEU A 318 40.21 -24.69 -26.09
C LEU A 318 41.65 -24.41 -26.60
N GLN A 319 42.56 -24.12 -25.66
CA GLN A 319 43.95 -23.84 -25.95
C GLN A 319 44.74 -25.14 -26.04
N ASP A 320 45.93 -25.07 -26.60
CA ASP A 320 46.86 -26.24 -26.75
C ASP A 320 47.28 -26.82 -25.40
N ASP A 321 47.28 -26.01 -24.33
CA ASP A 321 47.60 -26.44 -22.97
C ASP A 321 46.41 -27.11 -22.25
N GLY A 322 45.27 -27.23 -22.93
CA GLY A 322 44.02 -27.78 -22.37
C GLY A 322 43.19 -26.79 -21.53
N SER A 323 43.59 -25.55 -21.43
CA SER A 323 42.78 -24.48 -20.78
C SER A 323 41.73 -23.90 -21.73
N TYR A 324 40.72 -23.28 -21.17
CA TYR A 324 39.72 -22.54 -21.95
C TYR A 324 39.99 -21.04 -21.92
N ARG A 325 39.86 -20.42 -23.11
CA ARG A 325 39.80 -18.96 -23.27
C ARG A 325 38.40 -18.53 -23.63
N TYR A 326 37.98 -17.39 -23.09
CA TYR A 326 36.60 -16.92 -23.11
C TYR A 326 36.51 -15.57 -23.82
N TYR A 327 35.68 -15.48 -24.86
CA TYR A 327 35.53 -14.29 -25.71
C TYR A 327 34.05 -13.86 -25.84
N ALA A 328 33.22 -14.16 -24.84
CA ALA A 328 31.79 -13.85 -24.85
C ALA A 328 31.49 -12.36 -24.56
N ASN A 329 30.26 -11.98 -24.89
CA ASN A 329 29.61 -10.76 -24.41
C ASN A 329 28.34 -11.16 -23.66
N PHE A 330 28.53 -11.82 -22.54
CA PHE A 330 27.44 -12.47 -21.81
C PHE A 330 26.83 -11.55 -20.76
N ASP A 331 25.51 -11.44 -20.78
CA ASP A 331 24.74 -10.63 -19.83
C ASP A 331 24.37 -11.49 -18.60
N TRP A 332 25.28 -11.57 -17.66
CA TRP A 332 25.09 -12.30 -16.41
C TRP A 332 23.91 -11.79 -15.60
N TYR A 333 23.67 -10.48 -15.61
CA TYR A 333 22.59 -9.90 -14.83
C TYR A 333 21.22 -10.38 -15.33
N ASN A 334 20.91 -10.21 -16.61
CA ASN A 334 19.65 -10.67 -17.17
C ASN A 334 19.53 -12.21 -17.24
N TYR A 335 20.63 -12.92 -17.20
CA TYR A 335 20.63 -14.38 -17.09
C TYR A 335 20.23 -14.86 -15.68
N LEU A 336 20.79 -14.24 -14.64
CA LEU A 336 20.60 -14.66 -13.25
C LEU A 336 19.36 -14.04 -12.63
N PHE A 337 18.97 -12.82 -13.02
CA PHE A 337 17.94 -12.07 -12.35
C PHE A 337 16.71 -11.82 -13.22
N ARG A 338 15.54 -11.98 -12.62
CA ARG A 338 14.26 -11.65 -13.25
C ARG A 338 14.04 -10.14 -13.25
N LYS A 339 13.39 -9.64 -14.31
CA LYS A 339 12.90 -8.26 -14.36
C LYS A 339 11.74 -8.01 -13.42
N THR A 340 10.88 -9.02 -13.24
CA THR A 340 9.67 -8.92 -12.43
C THR A 340 9.53 -10.13 -11.50
N ARG A 341 9.01 -9.90 -10.31
CA ARG A 341 8.73 -10.91 -9.28
C ARG A 341 7.23 -10.93 -8.97
N PRO A 342 6.55 -12.07 -9.12
CA PRO A 342 5.16 -12.17 -8.75
C PRO A 342 4.98 -12.19 -7.23
N GLN A 343 3.88 -11.59 -6.78
CA GLN A 343 3.43 -11.63 -5.40
C GLN A 343 1.92 -11.81 -5.37
N GLN A 344 1.43 -12.54 -4.38
CA GLN A 344 0.01 -12.75 -4.17
C GLN A 344 -0.32 -12.73 -2.68
N GLU A 345 -1.45 -12.14 -2.36
CA GLU A 345 -1.96 -12.05 -1.00
C GLU A 345 -3.46 -12.30 -0.97
N TYR A 346 -3.90 -13.07 0.01
CA TYR A 346 -5.31 -13.28 0.31
C TYR A 346 -5.52 -12.98 1.79
N ASN A 347 -6.44 -12.09 2.09
CA ASN A 347 -6.80 -11.73 3.44
C ASN A 347 -8.31 -11.81 3.61
N LEU A 348 -8.75 -12.53 4.62
CA LEU A 348 -10.14 -12.64 5.03
C LEU A 348 -10.26 -12.12 6.46
N SER A 349 -11.24 -11.26 6.73
CA SER A 349 -11.52 -10.82 8.08
C SER A 349 -13.02 -10.80 8.35
N VAL A 350 -13.37 -11.12 9.59
CA VAL A 350 -14.73 -11.08 10.10
C VAL A 350 -14.74 -10.21 11.34
N THR A 351 -15.57 -9.19 11.35
CA THR A 351 -15.75 -8.29 12.49
C THR A 351 -17.23 -8.18 12.84
N GLY A 352 -17.52 -8.06 14.11
CA GLY A 352 -18.88 -7.89 14.55
C GLY A 352 -18.98 -7.74 16.05
N GLY A 353 -20.22 -7.67 16.52
CA GLY A 353 -20.49 -7.60 17.95
C GLY A 353 -21.70 -6.74 18.29
N ASN A 354 -21.89 -6.59 19.57
CA ASN A 354 -22.86 -5.71 20.19
C ASN A 354 -22.21 -5.01 21.39
N ASP A 355 -22.98 -4.31 22.18
CA ASP A 355 -22.53 -3.61 23.37
C ASP A 355 -21.92 -4.51 24.47
N LYS A 356 -22.18 -5.83 24.44
CA LYS A 356 -21.65 -6.83 25.39
C LYS A 356 -20.47 -7.62 24.86
N VAL A 357 -20.50 -7.99 23.58
CA VAL A 357 -19.49 -8.85 22.96
C VAL A 357 -19.04 -8.23 21.65
N LYS A 358 -17.73 -8.07 21.48
CA LYS A 358 -17.10 -7.60 20.24
C LYS A 358 -16.04 -8.58 19.84
N TYR A 359 -15.98 -8.90 18.54
CA TYR A 359 -15.00 -9.84 18.02
C TYR A 359 -14.42 -9.40 16.69
N TYR A 360 -13.16 -9.73 16.47
CA TYR A 360 -12.43 -9.57 15.22
C TYR A 360 -11.62 -10.83 14.98
N VAL A 361 -11.78 -11.44 13.80
CA VAL A 361 -11.00 -12.61 13.39
C VAL A 361 -10.48 -12.35 11.98
N SER A 362 -9.20 -12.61 11.75
CA SER A 362 -8.59 -12.50 10.43
C SER A 362 -7.73 -13.70 10.11
N GLY A 363 -7.57 -13.98 8.81
CA GLY A 363 -6.63 -14.93 8.27
C GLY A 363 -5.99 -14.36 7.01
N ARG A 364 -4.66 -14.50 6.89
CA ARG A 364 -3.89 -14.02 5.75
C ARG A 364 -2.94 -15.10 5.25
N TYR A 365 -2.88 -15.26 3.95
CA TYR A 365 -1.81 -15.91 3.23
C TYR A 365 -1.13 -14.91 2.31
N ASN A 366 0.19 -14.87 2.33
CA ASN A 366 0.98 -14.07 1.41
C ASN A 366 2.13 -14.89 0.87
N ARG A 367 2.37 -14.80 -0.44
CA ARG A 367 3.48 -15.44 -1.14
C ARG A 367 4.21 -14.41 -1.98
N GLU A 368 5.52 -14.40 -1.83
CA GLU A 368 6.44 -13.60 -2.62
C GLU A 368 7.50 -14.48 -3.25
N GLU A 369 7.80 -14.26 -4.52
CA GLU A 369 8.90 -14.90 -5.20
C GLU A 369 10.10 -13.97 -5.26
N GLY A 370 11.30 -14.55 -5.22
CA GLY A 370 12.54 -13.81 -5.29
C GLY A 370 12.96 -13.45 -6.71
N ILE A 371 14.13 -12.81 -6.79
CA ILE A 371 14.63 -12.20 -8.03
C ILE A 371 15.39 -13.16 -8.93
N LEU A 372 15.75 -14.36 -8.48
CA LEU A 372 16.55 -15.28 -9.27
C LEU A 372 15.72 -15.95 -10.39
N ASN A 373 16.31 -16.06 -11.58
CA ASN A 373 15.74 -16.81 -12.70
C ASN A 373 15.84 -18.32 -12.48
N ILE A 374 16.97 -18.75 -11.94
CA ILE A 374 17.28 -20.16 -11.74
C ILE A 374 16.93 -20.52 -10.31
N ASN A 375 16.00 -21.48 -10.14
CA ASN A 375 15.52 -21.93 -8.84
C ASN A 375 15.13 -20.75 -7.90
N PRO A 376 14.11 -19.95 -8.24
CA PRO A 376 13.74 -18.77 -7.49
C PRO A 376 13.42 -19.11 -6.04
N ASP A 377 13.86 -18.25 -5.14
CA ASP A 377 13.45 -18.30 -3.77
C ASP A 377 11.97 -17.94 -3.62
N THR A 378 11.32 -18.50 -2.62
CA THR A 378 9.92 -18.19 -2.28
C THR A 378 9.77 -17.96 -0.79
N TYR A 379 8.95 -17.00 -0.43
CA TYR A 379 8.59 -16.69 0.94
C TYR A 379 7.08 -16.73 1.12
N ASP A 380 6.62 -17.74 1.84
CA ASP A 380 5.22 -17.95 2.18
C ASP A 380 5.00 -17.56 3.63
N THR A 381 3.98 -16.73 3.89
CA THR A 381 3.58 -16.34 5.25
C THR A 381 2.12 -16.61 5.49
N TYR A 382 1.82 -17.13 6.66
CA TYR A 382 0.48 -17.41 7.17
C TYR A 382 0.29 -16.66 8.48
N SER A 383 -0.76 -15.90 8.61
CA SER A 383 -1.10 -15.26 9.88
C SER A 383 -2.58 -15.38 10.18
N THR A 384 -2.91 -15.56 11.45
CA THR A 384 -4.28 -15.57 11.94
C THR A 384 -4.34 -14.78 13.23
N ARG A 385 -5.32 -13.90 13.34
CA ARG A 385 -5.59 -13.11 14.54
C ARG A 385 -7.02 -13.32 15.01
N ALA A 386 -7.19 -13.46 16.31
CA ALA A 386 -8.51 -13.48 16.94
C ALA A 386 -8.52 -12.56 18.16
N LYS A 387 -9.39 -11.56 18.14
CA LYS A 387 -9.67 -10.69 19.28
C LYS A 387 -11.10 -10.87 19.73
N LEU A 388 -11.30 -10.94 21.04
CA LEU A 388 -12.60 -11.02 21.67
C LEU A 388 -12.62 -10.11 22.89
N ASP A 389 -13.62 -9.25 22.95
CA ASP A 389 -13.92 -8.38 24.08
C ASP A 389 -15.30 -8.69 24.59
N VAL A 390 -15.43 -9.04 25.87
CA VAL A 390 -16.69 -9.41 26.53
C VAL A 390 -16.89 -8.56 27.79
N LYS A 391 -17.98 -7.81 27.86
CA LYS A 391 -18.45 -7.15 29.08
C LYS A 391 -19.33 -8.12 29.86
N ILE A 392 -18.76 -8.84 30.81
CA ILE A 392 -19.46 -9.85 31.61
C ILE A 392 -20.39 -9.17 32.62
N LYS A 393 -19.88 -8.09 33.26
CA LYS A 393 -20.58 -7.23 34.22
C LYS A 393 -20.14 -5.78 34.00
N PRO A 394 -20.85 -4.78 34.48
CA PRO A 394 -20.40 -3.38 34.37
C PRO A 394 -18.99 -3.12 34.93
N TRP A 395 -18.57 -3.92 35.91
CA TRP A 395 -17.27 -3.86 36.56
C TRP A 395 -16.28 -4.94 36.08
N LEU A 396 -16.71 -5.90 35.21
CA LEU A 396 -15.90 -7.01 34.76
C LEU A 396 -15.90 -7.12 33.24
N ARG A 397 -14.73 -6.85 32.65
CA ARG A 397 -14.48 -7.04 31.21
C ARG A 397 -13.42 -8.14 31.02
N TYR A 398 -13.67 -9.05 30.10
CA TYR A 398 -12.71 -10.01 29.62
C TYR A 398 -12.28 -9.64 28.20
N SER A 399 -10.96 -9.58 27.97
CA SER A 399 -10.40 -9.29 26.65
C SER A 399 -9.33 -10.33 26.33
N THR A 400 -9.34 -10.88 25.15
CA THR A 400 -8.29 -11.76 24.65
C THR A 400 -7.86 -11.35 23.24
N ASN A 401 -6.57 -11.51 22.96
CA ASN A 401 -5.97 -11.27 21.66
C ASN A 401 -4.95 -12.37 21.37
N VAL A 402 -5.27 -13.21 20.41
CA VAL A 402 -4.43 -14.32 19.98
C VAL A 402 -3.90 -14.00 18.59
N ASN A 403 -2.61 -14.13 18.39
CA ASN A 403 -1.97 -14.00 17.09
C ASN A 403 -1.13 -15.23 16.82
N PHE A 404 -1.33 -15.84 15.66
CA PHE A 404 -0.51 -16.92 15.15
C PHE A 404 0.18 -16.44 13.87
N PHE A 405 1.47 -16.67 13.76
CA PHE A 405 2.28 -16.37 12.58
C PHE A 405 3.17 -17.57 12.25
N SER A 406 3.22 -17.93 10.98
CA SER A 406 4.14 -18.93 10.45
C SER A 406 4.70 -18.45 9.13
N SER A 407 5.97 -18.69 8.90
CA SER A 407 6.61 -18.42 7.62
C SER A 407 7.43 -19.59 7.13
N SER A 408 7.50 -19.74 5.81
CA SER A 408 8.33 -20.73 5.14
C SER A 408 9.15 -20.03 4.08
N TYR A 409 10.46 -20.13 4.19
CA TYR A 409 11.38 -19.59 3.20
C TYR A 409 12.10 -20.75 2.49
N LYS A 410 11.82 -20.89 1.20
CA LYS A 410 12.56 -21.78 0.32
C LYS A 410 13.59 -20.95 -0.43
N TYR A 411 14.85 -21.13 -0.12
CA TYR A 411 15.94 -20.41 -0.78
C TYR A 411 16.47 -21.19 -1.99
N SER A 412 17.12 -20.46 -2.87
CA SER A 412 17.60 -20.96 -4.18
C SER A 412 18.74 -21.99 -4.12
N GLY A 413 19.28 -22.25 -2.95
CA GLY A 413 20.48 -23.09 -2.76
C GLY A 413 21.79 -22.30 -2.66
N LEU A 414 21.75 -20.99 -2.98
CA LEU A 414 22.89 -20.09 -2.76
C LEU A 414 22.82 -19.55 -1.33
N PRO A 415 23.90 -19.66 -0.52
CA PRO A 415 23.88 -19.32 0.90
C PRO A 415 23.55 -17.85 1.18
N ALA A 416 23.83 -16.96 0.23
CA ALA A 416 23.62 -15.53 0.39
C ALA A 416 23.29 -14.86 -0.95
N ILE A 417 22.00 -14.58 -1.20
CA ILE A 417 21.57 -13.83 -2.39
C ILE A 417 22.23 -12.44 -2.44
N ASP A 418 22.43 -11.81 -1.28
CA ASP A 418 23.06 -10.50 -1.18
C ASP A 418 24.51 -10.53 -1.67
N ASN A 419 25.23 -11.62 -1.34
CA ASN A 419 26.58 -11.84 -1.84
C ASN A 419 26.57 -12.18 -3.33
N THR A 420 25.53 -12.87 -3.83
CA THR A 420 25.46 -13.22 -5.26
C THR A 420 25.40 -11.97 -6.14
N LEU A 421 24.66 -10.92 -5.74
CA LEU A 421 24.67 -9.64 -6.46
C LEU A 421 26.06 -9.00 -6.48
N MET A 422 26.76 -9.03 -5.36
CA MET A 422 28.13 -8.50 -5.26
C MET A 422 29.15 -9.37 -6.03
N GLU A 423 28.94 -10.67 -6.07
CA GLU A 423 29.82 -11.59 -6.80
C GLU A 423 29.65 -11.49 -8.32
N VAL A 424 28.43 -11.24 -8.81
CA VAL A 424 28.20 -10.95 -10.25
C VAL A 424 29.02 -9.74 -10.70
N ASP A 425 29.07 -8.70 -9.88
CA ASP A 425 29.83 -7.50 -10.20
C ASP A 425 31.35 -7.70 -10.08
N LYS A 426 31.80 -8.58 -9.18
CA LYS A 426 33.22 -8.73 -8.84
C LYS A 426 33.93 -9.85 -9.58
N THR A 427 33.23 -10.95 -9.80
CA THR A 427 33.87 -12.21 -10.21
C THR A 427 33.40 -12.74 -11.57
N LEU A 428 32.15 -12.46 -11.96
CA LEU A 428 31.61 -12.95 -13.22
C LEU A 428 31.91 -11.97 -14.36
N MET A 429 32.91 -12.29 -15.16
CA MET A 429 33.24 -11.49 -16.33
C MET A 429 32.27 -11.75 -17.48
N SER A 430 31.88 -10.68 -18.18
CA SER A 430 31.05 -10.79 -19.40
C SER A 430 31.74 -11.61 -20.53
N SER A 431 33.06 -11.74 -20.52
CA SER A 431 33.78 -12.61 -21.42
C SER A 431 33.52 -14.11 -21.17
N TRP A 432 32.97 -14.47 -20.01
CA TRP A 432 32.68 -15.86 -19.66
C TRP A 432 31.19 -16.16 -19.91
N PRO A 433 30.86 -17.17 -20.73
CA PRO A 433 29.49 -17.64 -20.90
C PRO A 433 29.06 -18.53 -19.73
N ALA A 434 27.76 -18.71 -19.59
CA ALA A 434 27.18 -19.48 -18.45
C ALA A 434 27.41 -21.00 -18.57
N LYS A 435 27.85 -21.51 -19.72
CA LYS A 435 28.05 -22.95 -19.95
C LYS A 435 29.32 -23.19 -20.72
N THR A 436 29.99 -24.30 -20.40
CA THR A 436 31.08 -24.82 -21.21
C THR A 436 30.59 -25.42 -22.53
N PRO A 437 31.46 -25.71 -23.51
CA PRO A 437 31.07 -26.38 -24.77
C PRO A 437 30.35 -27.71 -24.55
N GLU A 438 30.66 -28.42 -23.46
CA GLU A 438 29.99 -29.67 -23.07
C GLU A 438 28.67 -29.44 -22.35
N GLY A 439 28.17 -28.17 -22.21
CA GLY A 439 26.93 -27.84 -21.56
C GLY A 439 26.95 -27.88 -20.03
N LYS A 440 28.14 -28.00 -19.41
CA LYS A 440 28.31 -27.91 -17.94
C LYS A 440 28.28 -26.44 -17.52
N ALA A 441 27.63 -26.18 -16.40
CA ALA A 441 27.55 -24.84 -15.78
C ALA A 441 28.80 -24.60 -14.93
#